data_813f62aa5f55ee7c9b092da8d5150b55
#
_entry.id   813f62aa5f55ee7c9b092da8d5150b55
#
_cell.length_a   1.000
_cell.length_b   1.000
_cell.length_c   1.000
_cell.angle_alpha   90.00
_cell.angle_beta   90.00
_cell.angle_gamma   90.00
#
_symmetry.space_group_name_H-M   'P 1'
#
loop_
_entity.id
_entity.type
_entity.pdbx_description
1 polymer ?
#
loop_
_entity_poly.entity_id
_entity_poly.type
_entity_poly.pdbx_seq_one_letter_code
_entity_poly.pdbx_strand_id
1 'polypeptide(L)'
;LGLIQEAGFTWVKQLFSWQDIEGAGKGQFDWTNADRVVDEVEAHNLKLIVRVSQDPDRPFWAGNPPDNAGHFADFLAAVASRYAGRIHAYQVWNGPNLAREWGGKRPDPAGYARMLQMSYKAIKGIDPKALVITAGMAPTGTDTNEAMPDIKFYEQMYQAMGGDSDGYFDLLGVHAAGFAAAPEISPDETAANKAKYGGERFFAFRHVEDVRAVMERYGDQDKRVAILEFGWTTDNRPDSPYYWHGAGAGISEALKGQYLERAFRYARE
;
A
#
# COMPACT_ATOMS: atom_id res chain seq x y z
N LEU A 1 3.24 -0.44 21.51
CA LEU A 1 4.44 -0.77 20.70
C LEU A 1 5.28 -1.88 21.34
N GLY A 2 5.27 -2.07 22.68
CA GLY A 2 6.02 -3.13 23.37
C GLY A 2 5.77 -4.53 22.78
N LEU A 3 4.51 -4.91 22.51
CA LEU A 3 4.18 -6.21 21.90
C LEU A 3 4.79 -6.40 20.51
N ILE A 4 4.98 -5.32 19.75
CA ILE A 4 5.63 -5.36 18.43
C ILE A 4 7.10 -5.75 18.58
N GLN A 5 7.79 -5.18 19.58
CA GLN A 5 9.18 -5.50 19.90
C GLN A 5 9.33 -6.92 20.44
N GLU A 6 8.42 -7.34 21.34
CA GLU A 6 8.40 -8.71 21.88
C GLU A 6 8.21 -9.75 20.77
N ALA A 7 7.41 -9.42 19.72
CA ALA A 7 7.24 -10.25 18.54
C ALA A 7 8.44 -10.20 17.57
N GLY A 8 9.48 -9.42 17.87
CA GLY A 8 10.70 -9.31 17.07
C GLY A 8 10.61 -8.40 15.85
N PHE A 9 9.54 -7.59 15.72
CA PHE A 9 9.42 -6.62 14.65
C PHE A 9 10.23 -5.35 14.94
N THR A 10 10.78 -4.77 13.88
CA THR A 10 11.60 -3.55 13.95
C THR A 10 10.99 -2.38 13.18
N TRP A 11 9.88 -2.60 12.49
CA TRP A 11 9.17 -1.60 11.72
C TRP A 11 7.71 -1.54 12.14
N VAL A 12 7.16 -0.32 12.10
CA VAL A 12 5.72 -0.08 12.20
C VAL A 12 5.26 0.79 11.05
N LYS A 13 4.02 0.59 10.61
CA LYS A 13 3.36 1.44 9.60
C LYS A 13 2.21 2.19 10.25
N GLN A 14 2.14 3.51 10.02
CA GLN A 14 1.08 4.38 10.52
C GLN A 14 0.49 5.23 9.40
N LEU A 15 -0.80 5.52 9.50
CA LEU A 15 -1.47 6.48 8.61
C LEU A 15 -1.17 7.91 9.09
N PHE A 16 -0.64 8.73 8.17
CA PHE A 16 -0.64 10.18 8.28
C PHE A 16 -1.69 10.70 7.31
N SER A 17 -2.89 10.90 7.85
CA SER A 17 -4.02 11.43 7.07
C SER A 17 -3.74 12.88 6.72
N TRP A 18 -3.72 13.18 5.42
CA TRP A 18 -3.52 14.55 4.97
C TRP A 18 -4.61 15.49 5.48
N GLN A 19 -5.87 15.04 5.50
CA GLN A 19 -7.00 15.81 6.01
C GLN A 19 -6.91 16.09 7.50
N ASP A 20 -6.34 15.19 8.30
CA ASP A 20 -6.21 15.39 9.74
C ASP A 20 -5.07 16.37 10.05
N ILE A 21 -4.02 16.40 9.22
CA ILE A 21 -2.87 17.26 9.44
C ILE A 21 -3.05 18.64 8.80
N GLU A 22 -3.58 18.74 7.58
CA GLU A 22 -3.73 20.00 6.82
C GLU A 22 -5.18 20.28 6.45
N GLY A 23 -6.14 19.83 7.27
CA GLY A 23 -7.57 19.93 6.99
C GLY A 23 -8.13 21.35 7.03
N ALA A 24 -7.54 22.23 7.80
CA ALA A 24 -8.00 23.62 7.95
C ALA A 24 -7.75 24.49 6.71
N GLY A 25 -6.86 24.06 5.81
CA GLY A 25 -6.48 24.76 4.58
C GLY A 25 -5.00 24.64 4.30
N LYS A 26 -4.59 24.97 3.08
CA LYS A 26 -3.19 24.85 2.64
C LYS A 26 -2.23 25.59 3.57
N GLY A 27 -1.23 24.86 4.07
CA GLY A 27 -0.19 25.40 4.97
C GLY A 27 -0.63 25.53 6.44
N GLN A 28 -1.86 25.13 6.78
CA GLN A 28 -2.36 25.14 8.15
C GLN A 28 -2.30 23.73 8.75
N PHE A 29 -1.21 23.45 9.46
CA PHE A 29 -0.91 22.10 9.93
C PHE A 29 -1.25 21.91 11.42
N ASP A 30 -1.94 20.81 11.74
CA ASP A 30 -2.03 20.25 13.08
C ASP A 30 -1.14 18.99 13.17
N TRP A 31 0.00 19.14 13.82
CA TRP A 31 0.97 18.07 13.98
C TRP A 31 0.79 17.23 15.25
N THR A 32 -0.20 17.55 16.09
CA THR A 32 -0.35 16.97 17.44
C THR A 32 -0.29 15.44 17.44
N ASN A 33 -1.09 14.81 16.57
CA ASN A 33 -1.10 13.33 16.49
C ASN A 33 0.14 12.78 15.80
N ALA A 34 0.63 13.45 14.76
CA ALA A 34 1.80 13.02 14.03
C ALA A 34 3.06 13.07 14.91
N ASP A 35 3.24 14.17 15.68
CA ASP A 35 4.34 14.29 16.64
C ASP A 35 4.32 13.15 17.65
N ARG A 36 3.15 12.89 18.27
CA ARG A 36 3.00 11.81 19.25
C ARG A 36 3.36 10.44 18.66
N VAL A 37 2.94 10.15 17.43
CA VAL A 37 3.27 8.88 16.76
C VAL A 37 4.78 8.75 16.53
N VAL A 38 5.43 9.81 16.02
CA VAL A 38 6.87 9.80 15.75
C VAL A 38 7.66 9.64 17.05
N ASP A 39 7.32 10.40 18.10
CA ASP A 39 7.98 10.34 19.40
C ASP A 39 7.85 8.95 20.04
N GLU A 40 6.66 8.35 20.00
CA GLU A 40 6.42 7.00 20.53
C GLU A 40 7.20 5.92 19.77
N VAL A 41 7.25 6.00 18.45
CA VAL A 41 7.98 5.02 17.63
C VAL A 41 9.48 5.11 17.88
N GLU A 42 10.02 6.33 17.97
CA GLU A 42 11.42 6.59 18.27
C GLU A 42 11.81 6.12 19.69
N ALA A 43 10.97 6.41 20.70
CA ALA A 43 11.16 5.96 22.08
C ALA A 43 11.24 4.43 22.20
N HIS A 44 10.64 3.70 21.28
CA HIS A 44 10.70 2.24 21.21
C HIS A 44 11.77 1.71 20.24
N ASN A 45 12.66 2.56 19.71
CA ASN A 45 13.70 2.17 18.75
C ASN A 45 13.15 1.40 17.54
N LEU A 46 11.93 1.72 17.10
CA LEU A 46 11.29 1.16 15.90
C LEU A 46 11.52 2.09 14.71
N LYS A 47 11.49 1.52 13.51
CA LYS A 47 11.48 2.28 12.27
C LYS A 47 10.05 2.56 11.83
N LEU A 48 9.82 3.76 11.33
CA LEU A 48 8.49 4.22 10.95
C LEU A 48 8.34 4.25 9.42
N ILE A 49 7.31 3.58 8.93
CA ILE A 49 6.73 3.79 7.61
C ILE A 49 5.48 4.64 7.80
N VAL A 50 5.36 5.75 7.11
CA VAL A 50 4.11 6.51 7.07
C VAL A 50 3.38 6.27 5.75
N ARG A 51 2.13 5.82 5.82
CA ARG A 51 1.21 5.87 4.70
C ARG A 51 0.63 7.28 4.66
N VAL A 52 0.89 8.02 3.61
CA VAL A 52 0.33 9.36 3.40
C VAL A 52 -0.78 9.26 2.36
N SER A 53 -1.99 9.43 2.80
CA SER A 53 -3.20 9.41 1.96
C SER A 53 -4.30 10.23 2.63
N GLN A 54 -5.45 10.29 2.02
CA GLN A 54 -6.65 10.92 2.60
C GLN A 54 -7.77 9.89 2.76
N ASP A 55 -8.77 10.24 3.57
CA ASP A 55 -10.00 9.48 3.72
C ASP A 55 -10.89 9.77 2.50
N PRO A 56 -11.20 8.75 1.66
CA PRO A 56 -11.99 8.99 0.46
C PRO A 56 -13.44 9.44 0.75
N ASP A 57 -13.97 9.14 1.92
CA ASP A 57 -15.35 9.42 2.30
C ASP A 57 -15.54 10.81 2.94
N ARG A 58 -14.42 11.54 3.12
CA ARG A 58 -14.45 12.89 3.76
C ARG A 58 -14.18 13.99 2.74
N PRO A 59 -14.98 15.08 2.73
CA PRO A 59 -14.68 16.26 1.95
C PRO A 59 -13.31 16.85 2.34
N PHE A 60 -12.56 17.30 1.33
CA PHE A 60 -11.25 17.88 1.54
C PHE A 60 -10.98 19.03 0.57
N TRP A 61 -10.34 20.08 1.05
CA TRP A 61 -10.09 21.30 0.27
C TRP A 61 -9.22 21.07 -0.98
N ALA A 62 -8.33 20.07 -0.96
CA ALA A 62 -7.44 19.78 -2.07
C ALA A 62 -8.04 18.83 -3.14
N GLY A 63 -9.27 18.34 -2.94
CA GLY A 63 -9.90 17.32 -3.78
C GLY A 63 -9.43 15.89 -3.46
N ASN A 64 -10.10 14.88 -4.03
CA ASN A 64 -9.75 13.47 -3.92
C ASN A 64 -9.93 12.77 -5.28
N PRO A 65 -8.87 12.30 -5.98
CA PRO A 65 -7.46 12.63 -5.71
C PRO A 65 -7.25 14.14 -5.78
N PRO A 66 -6.12 14.69 -5.31
CA PRO A 66 -5.93 16.13 -5.30
C PRO A 66 -6.07 16.72 -6.71
N ASP A 67 -6.85 17.80 -6.82
CA ASP A 67 -7.05 18.50 -8.10
C ASP A 67 -5.73 19.06 -8.64
N ASN A 68 -4.80 19.34 -7.73
CA ASN A 68 -3.43 19.72 -8.04
C ASN A 68 -2.45 18.84 -7.25
N ALA A 69 -1.77 17.92 -7.92
CA ALA A 69 -0.77 17.03 -7.31
C ALA A 69 0.39 17.79 -6.62
N GLY A 70 0.64 19.06 -7.01
CA GLY A 70 1.60 19.94 -6.34
C GLY A 70 1.23 20.21 -4.88
N HIS A 71 -0.06 20.30 -4.54
CA HIS A 71 -0.49 20.48 -3.15
C HIS A 71 -0.11 19.28 -2.28
N PHE A 72 -0.22 18.06 -2.83
CA PHE A 72 0.18 16.84 -2.14
C PHE A 72 1.70 16.75 -1.98
N ALA A 73 2.45 17.15 -3.00
CA ALA A 73 3.92 17.22 -2.92
C ALA A 73 4.39 18.26 -1.89
N ASP A 74 3.75 19.44 -1.82
CA ASP A 74 4.03 20.46 -0.82
C ASP A 74 3.76 19.93 0.61
N PHE A 75 2.66 19.19 0.80
CA PHE A 75 2.36 18.55 2.06
C PHE A 75 3.43 17.52 2.44
N LEU A 76 3.84 16.65 1.52
CA LEU A 76 4.91 15.68 1.75
C LEU A 76 6.25 16.35 2.05
N ALA A 77 6.54 17.49 1.41
CA ALA A 77 7.70 18.31 1.75
C ALA A 77 7.63 18.83 3.20
N ALA A 78 6.47 19.28 3.65
CA ALA A 78 6.27 19.74 5.03
C ALA A 78 6.46 18.60 6.04
N VAL A 79 5.89 17.40 5.77
CA VAL A 79 6.09 16.19 6.58
C VAL A 79 7.57 15.80 6.62
N ALA A 80 8.22 15.73 5.45
CA ALA A 80 9.64 15.37 5.36
C ALA A 80 10.55 16.38 6.09
N SER A 81 10.24 17.68 5.98
CA SER A 81 10.98 18.74 6.68
C SER A 81 10.85 18.64 8.20
N ARG A 82 9.64 18.35 8.69
CA ARG A 82 9.39 18.22 10.14
C ARG A 82 10.07 16.99 10.75
N TYR A 83 10.06 15.87 10.03
CA TYR A 83 10.48 14.57 10.56
C TYR A 83 11.70 13.99 9.83
N ALA A 84 12.56 14.83 9.27
CA ALA A 84 13.78 14.41 8.59
C ALA A 84 14.62 13.48 9.48
N GLY A 85 14.98 12.30 8.95
CA GLY A 85 15.75 11.27 9.67
C GLY A 85 14.95 10.48 10.72
N ARG A 86 13.69 10.83 11.01
CA ARG A 86 12.81 10.15 11.96
C ARG A 86 11.75 9.27 11.29
N ILE A 87 11.26 9.68 10.10
CA ILE A 87 10.46 8.83 9.22
C ILE A 87 11.41 8.12 8.26
N HIS A 88 11.35 6.78 8.24
CA HIS A 88 12.27 5.96 7.46
C HIS A 88 11.76 5.63 6.06
N ALA A 89 10.45 5.61 5.89
CA ALA A 89 9.82 5.35 4.61
C ALA A 89 8.45 6.02 4.48
N TYR A 90 8.11 6.41 3.26
CA TYR A 90 6.84 7.03 2.88
C TYR A 90 6.11 6.15 1.89
N GLN A 91 4.95 5.61 2.24
CA GLN A 91 4.01 5.04 1.29
C GLN A 91 3.17 6.17 0.72
N VAL A 92 3.29 6.41 -0.58
CA VAL A 92 2.60 7.47 -1.31
C VAL A 92 1.24 6.97 -1.79
N TRP A 93 0.17 7.38 -1.10
CA TRP A 93 -1.21 6.99 -1.37
C TRP A 93 -1.53 5.54 -1.00
N ASN A 94 -2.80 5.09 -1.33
CA ASN A 94 -3.28 3.74 -1.07
C ASN A 94 -4.33 3.34 -2.11
N GLY A 95 -4.24 2.14 -2.68
CA GLY A 95 -5.23 1.52 -3.55
C GLY A 95 -5.75 2.37 -4.73
N PRO A 96 -4.92 3.16 -5.46
CA PRO A 96 -5.42 4.08 -6.51
C PRO A 96 -6.03 3.36 -7.72
N ASN A 97 -5.99 2.04 -7.74
CA ASN A 97 -6.68 1.19 -8.71
C ASN A 97 -8.18 0.96 -8.38
N LEU A 98 -8.67 1.51 -7.27
CA LEU A 98 -10.08 1.52 -6.90
C LEU A 98 -10.63 2.94 -7.00
N ALA A 99 -11.79 3.13 -7.66
CA ALA A 99 -12.46 4.42 -7.78
C ALA A 99 -12.74 5.04 -6.40
N ARG A 100 -13.16 4.25 -5.42
CA ARG A 100 -13.41 4.73 -4.05
C ARG A 100 -12.17 5.37 -3.41
N GLU A 101 -10.97 4.85 -3.67
CA GLU A 101 -9.71 5.39 -3.17
C GLU A 101 -9.17 6.52 -4.07
N TRP A 102 -9.84 6.76 -5.20
CA TRP A 102 -9.53 7.77 -6.21
C TRP A 102 -10.67 8.78 -6.41
N GLY A 103 -11.42 9.08 -5.32
CA GLY A 103 -12.48 10.07 -5.28
C GLY A 103 -13.69 9.78 -6.14
N GLY A 104 -14.04 8.52 -6.29
CA GLY A 104 -15.14 8.09 -7.16
C GLY A 104 -14.82 8.20 -8.66
N LYS A 105 -13.59 8.61 -9.01
CA LYS A 105 -13.13 8.73 -10.41
C LYS A 105 -12.56 7.39 -10.88
N ARG A 106 -12.62 7.16 -12.20
CA ARG A 106 -11.95 6.01 -12.79
C ARG A 106 -10.47 6.01 -12.41
N PRO A 107 -9.88 4.83 -12.06
CA PRO A 107 -8.45 4.70 -11.82
C PRO A 107 -7.58 5.31 -12.94
N ASP A 108 -6.62 6.14 -12.57
CA ASP A 108 -5.72 6.84 -13.51
C ASP A 108 -4.25 6.54 -13.19
N PRO A 109 -3.66 5.47 -13.77
CA PRO A 109 -2.26 5.13 -13.55
C PRO A 109 -1.28 6.24 -13.93
N ALA A 110 -1.58 7.01 -14.98
CA ALA A 110 -0.73 8.11 -15.41
C ALA A 110 -0.81 9.31 -14.45
N GLY A 111 -2.01 9.63 -13.96
CA GLY A 111 -2.20 10.64 -12.91
C GLY A 111 -1.49 10.26 -11.63
N TYR A 112 -1.59 8.99 -11.22
CA TYR A 112 -0.87 8.49 -10.07
C TYR A 112 0.66 8.55 -10.25
N ALA A 113 1.19 8.15 -11.41
CA ALA A 113 2.62 8.22 -11.70
C ALA A 113 3.15 9.67 -11.60
N ARG A 114 2.41 10.66 -12.13
CA ARG A 114 2.78 12.08 -11.99
C ARG A 114 2.82 12.53 -10.53
N MET A 115 1.79 12.17 -9.75
CA MET A 115 1.72 12.48 -8.31
C MET A 115 2.89 11.83 -7.56
N LEU A 116 3.19 10.57 -7.86
CA LEU A 116 4.29 9.82 -7.26
C LEU A 116 5.66 10.48 -7.55
N GLN A 117 5.91 10.92 -8.80
CA GLN A 117 7.14 11.60 -9.17
C GLN A 117 7.33 12.92 -8.41
N MET A 118 6.27 13.71 -8.30
CA MET A 118 6.31 14.96 -7.53
C MET A 118 6.56 14.70 -6.05
N SER A 119 5.93 13.67 -5.49
CA SER A 119 6.12 13.21 -4.11
C SER A 119 7.55 12.75 -3.85
N TYR A 120 8.11 11.93 -4.76
CA TYR A 120 9.49 11.47 -4.69
C TYR A 120 10.48 12.64 -4.63
N LYS A 121 10.35 13.59 -5.56
CA LYS A 121 11.20 14.79 -5.61
C LYS A 121 11.09 15.64 -4.34
N ALA A 122 9.88 15.80 -3.82
CA ALA A 122 9.62 16.56 -2.60
C ALA A 122 10.28 15.92 -1.37
N ILE A 123 10.12 14.60 -1.19
CA ILE A 123 10.71 13.86 -0.06
C ILE A 123 12.23 13.81 -0.20
N LYS A 124 12.76 13.36 -1.35
CA LYS A 124 14.20 13.19 -1.56
C LYS A 124 14.98 14.49 -1.54
N GLY A 125 14.37 15.60 -1.94
CA GLY A 125 14.97 16.93 -1.86
C GLY A 125 15.25 17.40 -0.43
N ILE A 126 14.56 16.83 0.55
CA ILE A 126 14.66 17.19 1.97
C ILE A 126 15.35 16.08 2.76
N ASP A 127 14.88 14.85 2.62
CA ASP A 127 15.44 13.66 3.28
C ASP A 127 15.83 12.60 2.24
N PRO A 128 17.03 12.66 1.67
CA PRO A 128 17.47 11.73 0.64
C PRO A 128 17.63 10.29 1.14
N LYS A 129 17.67 10.06 2.47
CA LYS A 129 17.79 8.72 3.06
C LYS A 129 16.45 8.03 3.25
N ALA A 130 15.36 8.79 3.34
CA ALA A 130 14.03 8.22 3.47
C ALA A 130 13.66 7.44 2.20
N LEU A 131 13.05 6.26 2.38
CA LEU A 131 12.58 5.43 1.26
C LEU A 131 11.21 5.93 0.79
N VAL A 132 11.00 5.95 -0.52
CA VAL A 132 9.70 6.22 -1.13
C VAL A 132 9.13 4.92 -1.67
N ILE A 133 7.94 4.56 -1.21
CA ILE A 133 7.22 3.33 -1.57
C ILE A 133 5.97 3.73 -2.36
N THR A 134 5.67 3.04 -3.45
CA THR A 134 4.40 3.26 -4.15
C THR A 134 3.21 2.84 -3.28
N ALA A 135 2.01 3.25 -3.65
CA ALA A 135 0.79 2.62 -3.12
C ALA A 135 0.79 1.12 -3.45
N GLY A 136 0.30 0.29 -2.53
CA GLY A 136 -0.12 -1.06 -2.87
C GLY A 136 -1.46 -1.01 -3.60
N MET A 137 -1.57 -1.73 -4.71
CA MET A 137 -2.83 -1.88 -5.43
C MET A 137 -3.70 -2.95 -4.75
N ALA A 138 -5.00 -2.73 -4.71
CA ALA A 138 -5.95 -3.74 -4.25
C ALA A 138 -6.00 -4.90 -5.26
N PRO A 139 -5.74 -6.14 -4.84
CA PRO A 139 -5.86 -7.31 -5.72
C PRO A 139 -7.30 -7.45 -6.23
N THR A 140 -7.50 -7.35 -7.53
CA THR A 140 -8.82 -7.48 -8.15
C THR A 140 -8.73 -7.85 -9.62
N GLY A 141 -9.69 -8.62 -10.11
CA GLY A 141 -9.88 -8.88 -11.54
C GLY A 141 -10.90 -7.93 -12.20
N THR A 142 -11.52 -7.01 -11.45
CA THR A 142 -12.50 -6.07 -11.96
C THR A 142 -11.85 -5.03 -12.87
N ASP A 143 -12.36 -4.91 -14.11
CA ASP A 143 -11.90 -3.91 -15.09
C ASP A 143 -13.08 -3.06 -15.55
N THR A 144 -13.41 -2.06 -14.77
CA THR A 144 -14.54 -1.13 -14.98
C THR A 144 -14.16 0.29 -14.59
N ASN A 145 -15.13 1.19 -14.55
CA ASN A 145 -14.87 2.52 -13.97
C ASN A 145 -14.66 2.49 -12.45
N GLU A 146 -15.12 1.41 -11.77
CA GLU A 146 -15.03 1.26 -10.31
C GLU A 146 -13.68 0.71 -9.84
N ALA A 147 -13.04 -0.11 -10.68
CA ALA A 147 -11.75 -0.72 -10.35
C ALA A 147 -10.98 -1.11 -11.62
N MET A 148 -9.66 -1.16 -11.49
CA MET A 148 -8.75 -1.69 -12.51
C MET A 148 -7.97 -2.85 -11.91
N PRO A 149 -7.77 -3.98 -12.65
CA PRO A 149 -6.89 -5.05 -12.20
C PRO A 149 -5.52 -4.50 -11.79
N ASP A 150 -5.02 -4.94 -10.66
CA ASP A 150 -3.77 -4.43 -10.08
C ASP A 150 -2.58 -4.61 -11.03
N ILE A 151 -2.42 -5.77 -11.67
CA ILE A 151 -1.37 -6.02 -12.69
C ILE A 151 -1.47 -5.01 -13.83
N LYS A 152 -2.67 -4.78 -14.35
CA LYS A 152 -2.91 -3.79 -15.42
C LYS A 152 -2.54 -2.37 -14.96
N PHE A 153 -2.86 -2.02 -13.70
CA PHE A 153 -2.52 -0.72 -13.15
C PHE A 153 -1.00 -0.54 -13.04
N TYR A 154 -0.26 -1.53 -12.51
CA TYR A 154 1.19 -1.49 -12.45
C TYR A 154 1.82 -1.36 -13.84
N GLU A 155 1.36 -2.13 -14.83
CA GLU A 155 1.86 -2.05 -16.21
C GLU A 155 1.64 -0.66 -16.81
N GLN A 156 0.44 -0.10 -16.68
CA GLN A 156 0.15 1.25 -17.18
C GLN A 156 0.87 2.34 -16.41
N MET A 157 1.13 2.15 -15.12
CA MET A 157 1.96 3.04 -14.32
C MET A 157 3.40 3.06 -14.85
N TYR A 158 4.01 1.91 -15.11
CA TYR A 158 5.34 1.83 -15.72
C TYR A 158 5.37 2.44 -17.12
N GLN A 159 4.36 2.21 -17.94
CA GLN A 159 4.25 2.84 -19.26
C GLN A 159 4.21 4.38 -19.16
N ALA A 160 3.46 4.90 -18.19
CA ALA A 160 3.38 6.33 -17.92
C ALA A 160 4.71 6.93 -17.42
N MET A 161 5.56 6.13 -16.80
CA MET A 161 6.93 6.47 -16.40
C MET A 161 7.93 6.39 -17.57
N GLY A 162 7.49 5.98 -18.77
CA GLY A 162 8.36 5.76 -19.92
C GLY A 162 9.17 4.45 -19.84
N GLY A 163 8.77 3.53 -18.97
CA GLY A 163 9.47 2.26 -18.72
C GLY A 163 10.68 2.39 -17.77
N ASP A 164 10.91 3.58 -17.22
CA ASP A 164 11.99 3.88 -16.27
C ASP A 164 11.40 4.43 -14.98
N SER A 165 11.62 3.73 -13.88
CA SER A 165 11.06 4.09 -12.56
C SER A 165 12.01 4.96 -11.72
N ASP A 166 13.18 5.32 -12.21
CA ASP A 166 14.11 6.18 -11.49
C ASP A 166 13.54 7.59 -11.30
N GLY A 167 13.61 8.05 -10.05
CA GLY A 167 12.99 9.34 -9.68
C GLY A 167 11.49 9.27 -9.37
N TYR A 168 10.93 8.05 -9.27
CA TYR A 168 9.53 7.84 -8.88
C TYR A 168 9.40 7.10 -7.53
N PHE A 169 10.16 6.04 -7.30
CA PHE A 169 10.14 5.29 -6.05
C PHE A 169 11.42 4.49 -5.82
N ASP A 170 11.66 4.09 -4.56
CA ASP A 170 12.73 3.18 -4.16
C ASP A 170 12.23 1.73 -4.05
N LEU A 171 10.96 1.53 -3.65
CA LEU A 171 10.34 0.22 -3.45
C LEU A 171 8.95 0.20 -4.10
N LEU A 172 8.59 -0.92 -4.73
CA LEU A 172 7.22 -1.12 -5.21
C LEU A 172 6.34 -1.64 -4.07
N GLY A 173 5.30 -0.89 -3.71
CA GLY A 173 4.32 -1.31 -2.72
C GLY A 173 3.32 -2.32 -3.30
N VAL A 174 2.98 -3.35 -2.55
CA VAL A 174 2.04 -4.40 -2.95
C VAL A 174 1.09 -4.73 -1.81
N HIS A 175 -0.18 -5.00 -2.12
CA HIS A 175 -1.11 -5.68 -1.23
C HIS A 175 -1.23 -7.14 -1.66
N ALA A 176 -1.03 -8.06 -0.73
CA ALA A 176 -0.97 -9.50 -0.98
C ALA A 176 -1.90 -10.25 -0.01
N ALA A 177 -3.20 -10.07 -0.16
CA ALA A 177 -4.19 -10.78 0.66
C ALA A 177 -4.13 -12.28 0.38
N GLY A 178 -4.22 -13.10 1.44
CA GLY A 178 -4.15 -14.57 1.32
C GLY A 178 -5.49 -15.22 0.98
N PHE A 179 -6.60 -14.53 1.21
CA PHE A 179 -7.96 -15.04 1.02
C PHE A 179 -8.16 -16.41 1.71
N ALA A 180 -8.48 -17.46 0.95
CA ALA A 180 -8.65 -18.82 1.48
C ALA A 180 -7.40 -19.70 1.31
N ALA A 181 -6.39 -19.23 0.60
CA ALA A 181 -5.21 -20.00 0.26
C ALA A 181 -4.15 -19.90 1.36
N ALA A 182 -3.50 -21.02 1.70
CA ALA A 182 -2.31 -20.99 2.53
C ALA A 182 -1.21 -20.17 1.86
N PRO A 183 -0.26 -19.58 2.61
CA PRO A 183 0.71 -18.64 2.03
C PRO A 183 1.61 -19.24 0.94
N GLU A 184 1.80 -20.56 0.92
CA GLU A 184 2.63 -21.24 -0.10
C GLU A 184 1.88 -21.58 -1.40
N ILE A 185 0.54 -21.47 -1.41
CA ILE A 185 -0.26 -21.79 -2.60
C ILE A 185 0.04 -20.77 -3.69
N SER A 186 0.38 -21.30 -4.87
CA SER A 186 0.74 -20.45 -6.02
C SER A 186 -0.47 -19.78 -6.68
N PRO A 187 -0.27 -18.68 -7.41
CA PRO A 187 -1.30 -18.08 -8.25
C PRO A 187 -1.91 -19.05 -9.27
N ASP A 188 -1.09 -19.96 -9.82
CA ASP A 188 -1.58 -20.98 -10.77
C ASP A 188 -2.54 -21.98 -10.10
N GLU A 189 -2.26 -22.39 -8.86
CA GLU A 189 -3.14 -23.30 -8.11
C GLU A 189 -4.47 -22.60 -7.74
N THR A 190 -4.45 -21.32 -7.35
CA THR A 190 -5.68 -20.60 -7.05
C THR A 190 -6.53 -20.39 -8.30
N ALA A 191 -5.92 -20.09 -9.44
CA ALA A 191 -6.60 -19.96 -10.72
C ALA A 191 -7.19 -21.30 -11.20
N ALA A 192 -6.47 -22.42 -11.03
CA ALA A 192 -6.90 -23.74 -11.47
C ALA A 192 -8.02 -24.35 -10.61
N ASN A 193 -8.20 -23.90 -9.36
CA ASN A 193 -9.17 -24.51 -8.44
C ASN A 193 -10.21 -23.49 -7.95
N LYS A 194 -11.16 -23.19 -8.84
CA LYS A 194 -12.26 -22.25 -8.57
C LYS A 194 -13.10 -22.64 -7.36
N ALA A 195 -13.37 -23.94 -7.19
CA ALA A 195 -14.23 -24.41 -6.09
C ALA A 195 -13.59 -24.17 -4.70
N LYS A 196 -12.26 -24.27 -4.62
CA LYS A 196 -11.53 -24.14 -3.36
C LYS A 196 -11.01 -22.72 -3.12
N TYR A 197 -10.54 -22.02 -4.17
CA TYR A 197 -9.80 -20.78 -4.04
C TYR A 197 -10.39 -19.60 -4.82
N GLY A 198 -11.52 -19.78 -5.51
CA GLY A 198 -12.18 -18.71 -6.22
C GLY A 198 -11.85 -18.61 -7.71
N GLY A 199 -10.74 -19.21 -8.17
CA GLY A 199 -10.41 -19.33 -9.59
C GLY A 199 -9.67 -18.13 -10.20
N GLU A 200 -9.06 -17.29 -9.38
CA GLU A 200 -8.26 -16.16 -9.84
C GLU A 200 -6.86 -16.19 -9.24
N ARG A 201 -5.87 -15.71 -10.00
CA ARG A 201 -4.47 -15.66 -9.57
C ARG A 201 -4.26 -14.80 -8.32
N PHE A 202 -4.94 -13.68 -8.24
CA PHE A 202 -4.81 -12.72 -7.14
C PHE A 202 -5.40 -13.20 -5.80
N PHE A 203 -6.02 -14.38 -5.77
CA PHE A 203 -6.49 -15.03 -4.54
C PHE A 203 -5.37 -15.78 -3.79
N ALA A 204 -4.12 -15.54 -4.12
CA ALA A 204 -2.96 -16.08 -3.45
C ALA A 204 -2.12 -14.97 -2.79
N PHE A 205 -1.57 -15.23 -1.61
CA PHE A 205 -0.53 -14.37 -1.03
C PHE A 205 0.67 -14.23 -2.00
N ARG A 206 1.03 -15.32 -2.68
CA ARG A 206 2.10 -15.35 -3.69
C ARG A 206 1.79 -14.57 -4.97
N HIS A 207 0.63 -13.92 -5.08
CA HIS A 207 0.35 -12.97 -6.17
C HIS A 207 1.38 -11.83 -6.23
N VAL A 208 2.09 -11.56 -5.14
CA VAL A 208 3.25 -10.68 -5.14
C VAL A 208 4.29 -11.06 -6.21
N GLU A 209 4.39 -12.35 -6.58
CA GLU A 209 5.30 -12.83 -7.63
C GLU A 209 4.84 -12.38 -9.03
N ASP A 210 3.53 -12.32 -9.28
CA ASP A 210 2.99 -11.76 -10.53
C ASP A 210 3.32 -10.26 -10.65
N VAL A 211 3.23 -9.52 -9.54
CA VAL A 211 3.65 -8.11 -9.49
C VAL A 211 5.16 -7.99 -9.68
N ARG A 212 5.95 -8.85 -9.07
CA ARG A 212 7.41 -8.90 -9.27
C ARG A 212 7.77 -9.14 -10.74
N ALA A 213 7.06 -10.02 -11.42
CA ALA A 213 7.26 -10.26 -12.85
C ALA A 213 6.96 -9.00 -13.71
N VAL A 214 6.04 -8.11 -13.28
CA VAL A 214 5.88 -6.79 -13.92
C VAL A 214 7.15 -5.96 -13.77
N MET A 215 7.70 -5.82 -12.56
CA MET A 215 8.93 -5.07 -12.31
C MET A 215 10.08 -5.54 -13.21
N GLU A 216 10.27 -6.87 -13.30
CA GLU A 216 11.35 -7.47 -14.10
C GLU A 216 11.19 -7.19 -15.59
N ARG A 217 9.95 -7.18 -16.12
CA ARG A 217 9.70 -6.80 -17.52
C ARG A 217 10.07 -5.35 -17.85
N TYR A 218 10.07 -4.47 -16.84
CA TYR A 218 10.47 -3.06 -16.97
C TYR A 218 11.90 -2.77 -16.47
N GLY A 219 12.69 -3.81 -16.19
CA GLY A 219 14.11 -3.66 -15.83
C GLY A 219 14.37 -3.33 -14.36
N ASP A 220 13.37 -3.40 -13.49
CA ASP A 220 13.47 -3.08 -12.06
C ASP A 220 13.84 -4.29 -11.18
N GLN A 221 14.61 -5.24 -11.70
CA GLN A 221 15.04 -6.42 -10.94
C GLN A 221 15.90 -6.08 -9.70
N ASP A 222 16.53 -4.92 -9.68
CA ASP A 222 17.35 -4.46 -8.56
C ASP A 222 16.54 -3.75 -7.47
N LYS A 223 15.31 -3.31 -7.77
CA LYS A 223 14.40 -2.74 -6.77
C LYS A 223 13.65 -3.84 -6.03
N ARG A 224 13.31 -3.59 -4.78
CA ARG A 224 12.58 -4.53 -3.93
C ARG A 224 11.09 -4.24 -3.92
N VAL A 225 10.31 -5.27 -3.58
CA VAL A 225 8.89 -5.15 -3.23
C VAL A 225 8.75 -4.88 -1.74
N ALA A 226 7.79 -4.02 -1.39
CA ALA A 226 7.31 -3.85 -0.02
C ALA A 226 5.88 -4.39 0.08
N ILE A 227 5.66 -5.50 0.78
CA ILE A 227 4.31 -5.98 1.07
C ILE A 227 3.74 -5.09 2.17
N LEU A 228 2.81 -4.22 1.80
CA LEU A 228 2.24 -3.18 2.67
C LEU A 228 1.02 -3.65 3.46
N GLU A 229 0.25 -4.55 2.87
CA GLU A 229 -0.91 -5.18 3.47
C GLU A 229 -0.98 -6.64 3.05
N PHE A 230 -1.19 -7.54 4.01
CA PHE A 230 -1.47 -8.95 3.78
C PHE A 230 -2.21 -9.54 4.98
N GLY A 231 -2.80 -10.70 4.81
CA GLY A 231 -3.47 -11.39 5.90
C GLY A 231 -4.62 -12.28 5.45
N TRP A 232 -5.31 -12.80 6.45
CA TRP A 232 -6.45 -13.70 6.30
C TRP A 232 -7.58 -13.27 7.22
N THR A 233 -8.82 -13.42 6.76
CA THR A 233 -10.00 -13.11 7.58
C THR A 233 -10.50 -14.33 8.32
N THR A 234 -10.98 -14.13 9.54
CA THR A 234 -11.75 -15.09 10.31
C THR A 234 -13.25 -14.77 10.29
N ASP A 235 -13.65 -13.74 9.55
CA ASP A 235 -15.04 -13.32 9.45
C ASP A 235 -15.85 -14.34 8.63
N ASN A 236 -16.84 -14.95 9.28
CA ASN A 236 -17.70 -15.98 8.70
C ASN A 236 -19.14 -15.51 8.50
N ARG A 237 -19.41 -14.22 8.62
CA ARG A 237 -20.75 -13.63 8.41
C ARG A 237 -20.99 -13.41 6.92
N PRO A 238 -22.02 -14.03 6.31
CA PRO A 238 -22.27 -13.93 4.86
C PRO A 238 -22.54 -12.52 4.34
N ASP A 239 -22.96 -11.62 5.20
CA ASP A 239 -23.26 -10.22 4.91
C ASP A 239 -22.08 -9.26 5.15
N SER A 240 -20.97 -9.80 5.64
CA SER A 240 -19.75 -9.00 5.82
C SER A 240 -19.04 -8.73 4.50
N PRO A 241 -18.51 -7.52 4.28
CA PRO A 241 -17.66 -7.23 3.13
C PRO A 241 -16.34 -8.02 3.14
N TYR A 242 -15.98 -8.62 4.27
CA TYR A 242 -14.80 -9.47 4.41
C TYR A 242 -15.10 -10.96 4.28
N TYR A 243 -16.39 -11.32 4.05
CA TYR A 243 -16.77 -12.71 3.87
C TYR A 243 -16.20 -13.27 2.57
N TRP A 244 -15.54 -14.41 2.70
CA TRP A 244 -14.96 -15.11 1.57
C TRP A 244 -15.90 -16.18 1.03
N HIS A 245 -16.36 -16.04 -0.20
CA HIS A 245 -17.33 -16.96 -0.81
C HIS A 245 -16.73 -18.22 -1.42
N GLY A 246 -15.43 -18.28 -1.71
CA GLY A 246 -14.80 -19.38 -2.43
C GLY A 246 -14.52 -20.63 -1.61
N ALA A 247 -14.22 -20.50 -0.33
CA ALA A 247 -13.82 -21.60 0.56
C ALA A 247 -14.77 -21.83 1.74
N GLY A 248 -15.96 -21.26 1.67
CA GLY A 248 -16.79 -21.15 2.87
C GLY A 248 -16.25 -20.09 3.83
N ALA A 249 -16.89 -19.93 4.96
CA ALA A 249 -16.58 -18.88 5.91
C ALA A 249 -15.14 -18.93 6.44
N GLY A 250 -14.31 -17.94 6.13
CA GLY A 250 -13.02 -17.66 6.77
C GLY A 250 -12.19 -18.84 7.29
N ILE A 251 -11.07 -18.53 7.91
CA ILE A 251 -10.24 -19.53 8.59
C ILE A 251 -10.32 -19.36 10.11
N SER A 252 -9.95 -20.38 10.89
CA SER A 252 -9.89 -20.25 12.35
C SER A 252 -8.77 -19.28 12.78
N GLU A 253 -8.90 -18.67 13.97
CA GLU A 253 -7.87 -17.80 14.53
C GLU A 253 -6.52 -18.52 14.67
N ALA A 254 -6.53 -19.81 15.06
CA ALA A 254 -5.31 -20.61 15.16
C ALA A 254 -4.65 -20.80 13.80
N LEU A 255 -5.42 -21.07 12.74
CA LEU A 255 -4.90 -21.25 11.38
C LEU A 255 -4.41 -19.92 10.81
N LYS A 256 -5.11 -18.80 11.10
CA LYS A 256 -4.66 -17.46 10.74
C LYS A 256 -3.28 -17.15 11.34
N GLY A 257 -3.07 -17.45 12.61
CA GLY A 257 -1.76 -17.29 13.26
C GLY A 257 -0.65 -18.07 12.55
N GLN A 258 -0.92 -19.35 12.23
CA GLN A 258 0.04 -20.19 11.47
C GLN A 258 0.33 -19.63 10.06
N TYR A 259 -0.71 -19.14 9.37
CA TYR A 259 -0.53 -18.57 8.02
C TYR A 259 0.26 -17.27 8.07
N LEU A 260 0.02 -16.40 9.05
CA LEU A 260 0.80 -15.17 9.23
C LEU A 260 2.28 -15.49 9.47
N GLU A 261 2.60 -16.43 10.38
CA GLU A 261 3.99 -16.81 10.65
C GLU A 261 4.68 -17.35 9.39
N ARG A 262 4.01 -18.24 8.65
CA ARG A 262 4.55 -18.84 7.42
C ARG A 262 4.71 -17.80 6.31
N ALA A 263 3.77 -16.85 6.18
CA ALA A 263 3.87 -15.77 5.21
C ALA A 263 5.07 -14.86 5.49
N PHE A 264 5.36 -14.53 6.77
CA PHE A 264 6.56 -13.79 7.13
C PHE A 264 7.85 -14.54 6.80
N ARG A 265 7.88 -15.85 7.01
CA ARG A 265 9.02 -16.68 6.62
C ARG A 265 9.21 -16.66 5.11
N TYR A 266 8.14 -16.93 4.35
CA TYR A 266 8.15 -16.95 2.89
C TYR A 266 8.61 -15.63 2.27
N ALA A 267 8.15 -14.50 2.81
CA ALA A 267 8.51 -13.18 2.28
C ALA A 267 9.98 -12.78 2.53
N ARG A 268 10.72 -13.52 3.34
CA ARG A 268 12.15 -13.27 3.63
C ARG A 268 13.09 -14.08 2.75
N GLU A 269 12.62 -15.17 2.15
CA GLU A 269 13.36 -16.05 1.25
C GLU A 269 13.33 -15.53 -0.20
#